data_59900187fa5bc628ec0db5bf84e8d5fd
#
_entry.id   59900187fa5bc628ec0db5bf84e8d5fd
#
_cell.length_a   1.000
_cell.length_b   1.000
_cell.length_c   1.000
_cell.angle_alpha   90.00
_cell.angle_beta   90.00
_cell.angle_gamma   90.00
#
_symmetry.space_group_name_H-M   'P 1'
#
loop_
_entity.id
_entity.type
_entity.pdbx_description
1 polymer ?
#
loop_
_entity_poly.entity_id
_entity_poly.type
_entity_poly.pdbx_seq_one_letter_code
_entity_poly.pdbx_strand_id
1 'polypeptide(L)'
;MRTEARGGERRRGAGRPRRLGGSMIAAALVAVVLVHGTARAAEEGATPHEPSKFGADWQSWHANTNVTDMPSVQRGARNFVSYCLGCHGLKYQRWSRLGTDLTIPADLLQKELLPPGDKLTNYIHTSMPAKDAETWFGKTPPDLTLMARARGPNYLYQYLKTFYVDPSRQTGVDNLRFPSTARPDVLSELSGMKRAVFRDVMAKGEGGQSVHQQVFDHFETLAPGRLSDSEYDGFVRDTVNFLDYVSEPAQAARRALGVWVVLFLLVFTWLAWLVKREYWKDVH
;
A
#
# COMPACT_ATOMS: atom_id res chain seq x y z
N MET A 1 -82.98 -27.80 47.99
CA MET A 1 -83.06 -29.21 47.54
C MET A 1 -81.67 -29.64 47.13
N ARG A 2 -81.11 -30.57 47.87
CA ARG A 2 -80.16 -31.65 47.51
C ARG A 2 -78.93 -31.23 46.74
N THR A 3 -77.78 -31.44 47.25
CA THR A 3 -76.99 -32.52 47.84
C THR A 3 -75.79 -32.75 46.98
N GLU A 4 -74.72 -32.75 47.65
CA GLU A 4 -73.61 -33.74 47.71
C GLU A 4 -72.62 -33.70 46.57
N ALA A 5 -71.37 -33.96 46.74
CA ALA A 5 -70.45 -34.29 47.79
C ALA A 5 -69.12 -34.65 47.10
N ARG A 6 -67.99 -34.42 47.84
CA ARG A 6 -66.80 -35.27 47.92
C ARG A 6 -65.91 -35.51 46.74
N GLY A 7 -64.59 -35.34 47.10
CA GLY A 7 -63.42 -36.11 46.67
C GLY A 7 -62.34 -35.21 46.14
N GLY A 8 -61.34 -34.80 46.82
CA GLY A 8 -60.38 -35.52 47.64
C GLY A 8 -59.36 -36.23 46.74
N GLU A 9 -58.23 -35.56 46.39
CA GLU A 9 -56.96 -36.31 46.36
C GLU A 9 -55.71 -35.38 46.23
N ARG A 10 -54.84 -35.62 47.11
CA ARG A 10 -53.45 -35.03 47.16
C ARG A 10 -52.59 -35.70 46.10
N ARG A 11 -51.73 -34.98 45.41
CA ARG A 11 -50.39 -35.45 45.02
C ARG A 11 -49.55 -34.22 44.69
N ARG A 12 -48.56 -33.99 45.55
CA ARG A 12 -47.10 -34.08 45.37
C ARG A 12 -46.56 -33.31 44.17
N GLY A 13 -45.95 -32.18 44.37
CA GLY A 13 -44.54 -31.94 44.31
C GLY A 13 -43.89 -32.24 42.92
N ALA A 14 -43.68 -31.21 42.12
CA ALA A 14 -42.68 -31.26 41.07
C ALA A 14 -41.89 -29.95 41.10
N GLY A 15 -40.63 -30.09 41.39
CA GLY A 15 -39.67 -28.99 41.56
C GLY A 15 -39.49 -28.17 40.28
N ARG A 16 -39.41 -26.88 40.43
CA ARG A 16 -38.93 -25.95 39.38
C ARG A 16 -37.51 -26.29 39.01
N PRO A 17 -37.18 -26.50 37.75
CA PRO A 17 -35.78 -26.53 37.32
C PRO A 17 -35.14 -25.12 37.47
N ARG A 18 -34.09 -25.01 38.22
CA ARG A 18 -33.20 -23.87 38.28
C ARG A 18 -32.63 -23.65 36.88
N ARG A 19 -32.95 -22.53 36.26
CA ARG A 19 -32.26 -22.04 35.06
C ARG A 19 -30.84 -21.61 35.42
N LEU A 20 -29.91 -22.52 35.34
CA LEU A 20 -28.48 -22.28 35.18
C LEU A 20 -28.29 -22.01 33.70
N GLY A 21 -28.21 -20.76 33.32
CA GLY A 21 -28.05 -20.38 31.92
C GLY A 21 -27.60 -18.91 31.77
N GLY A 22 -26.60 -18.50 32.48
CA GLY A 22 -26.14 -17.11 32.43
C GLY A 22 -24.61 -16.89 32.48
N SER A 23 -23.82 -17.96 32.47
CA SER A 23 -22.37 -17.80 32.69
C SER A 23 -21.46 -18.41 31.62
N MET A 24 -21.98 -18.86 30.49
CA MET A 24 -21.13 -19.50 29.46
C MET A 24 -20.85 -18.64 28.22
N ILE A 25 -21.42 -17.44 28.11
CA ILE A 25 -21.17 -16.57 26.93
C ILE A 25 -20.00 -15.60 27.18
N ALA A 26 -19.67 -15.31 28.43
CA ALA A 26 -18.52 -14.44 28.76
C ALA A 26 -17.16 -15.16 28.66
N ALA A 27 -17.12 -16.49 28.71
CA ALA A 27 -15.86 -17.26 28.65
C ALA A 27 -15.41 -17.57 27.20
N ALA A 28 -16.29 -17.44 26.20
CA ALA A 28 -15.95 -17.77 24.80
C ALA A 28 -15.25 -16.65 24.05
N LEU A 29 -15.30 -15.41 24.52
CA LEU A 29 -14.64 -14.25 23.86
C LEU A 29 -13.19 -14.00 24.29
N VAL A 30 -12.72 -14.63 25.35
CA VAL A 30 -11.33 -14.53 25.80
C VAL A 30 -10.45 -15.66 25.23
N ALA A 31 -11.03 -16.74 24.76
CA ALA A 31 -10.29 -17.89 24.23
C ALA A 31 -9.84 -17.77 22.76
N VAL A 32 -10.28 -16.74 22.02
CA VAL A 32 -9.92 -16.56 20.59
C VAL A 32 -8.59 -15.79 20.42
N VAL A 33 -8.03 -15.21 21.47
CA VAL A 33 -6.80 -14.40 21.40
C VAL A 33 -5.52 -15.20 21.74
N LEU A 34 -5.61 -16.46 22.18
CA LEU A 34 -4.45 -17.23 22.66
C LEU A 34 -4.10 -18.48 21.84
N VAL A 35 -4.61 -18.63 20.62
CA VAL A 35 -4.15 -19.70 19.69
C VAL A 35 -3.36 -19.08 18.55
N HIS A 36 -2.28 -18.38 18.89
CA HIS A 36 -1.21 -18.06 17.95
C HIS A 36 0.09 -18.56 18.55
N GLY A 37 0.44 -19.74 18.21
CA GLY A 37 1.74 -20.19 18.63
C GLY A 37 1.91 -21.68 18.43
N THR A 38 2.38 -22.08 17.36
CA THR A 38 3.47 -22.99 17.03
C THR A 38 3.35 -23.36 15.57
N ALA A 39 3.79 -22.44 14.71
CA ALA A 39 4.15 -22.83 13.36
C ALA A 39 5.36 -23.76 13.52
N ARG A 40 5.12 -25.04 13.35
CA ARG A 40 6.13 -26.02 13.11
C ARG A 40 6.83 -25.64 11.82
N ALA A 41 8.08 -25.20 11.92
CA ALA A 41 8.97 -25.12 10.77
C ALA A 41 9.10 -26.54 10.23
N ALA A 42 8.43 -26.83 9.11
CA ALA A 42 8.78 -27.94 8.28
C ALA A 42 10.13 -27.56 7.64
N GLU A 43 11.19 -28.29 7.97
CA GLU A 43 12.39 -28.35 7.15
C GLU A 43 11.98 -28.97 5.80
N GLU A 44 11.57 -28.10 4.87
CA GLU A 44 11.57 -28.46 3.46
C GLU A 44 13.03 -28.58 3.03
N GLY A 45 13.40 -29.78 2.60
CA GLY A 45 14.72 -30.10 2.09
C GLY A 45 15.13 -29.09 1.02
N ALA A 46 16.27 -28.45 1.24
CA ALA A 46 16.88 -27.51 0.33
C ALA A 46 17.17 -28.23 -0.99
N THR A 47 16.26 -28.09 -1.95
CA THR A 47 16.60 -28.28 -3.36
C THR A 47 17.69 -27.27 -3.71
N PRO A 48 18.71 -27.63 -4.51
CA PRO A 48 19.73 -26.67 -4.94
C PRO A 48 19.00 -25.48 -5.57
N HIS A 49 19.09 -24.33 -4.92
CA HIS A 49 18.50 -23.09 -5.40
C HIS A 49 19.28 -22.70 -6.67
N GLU A 50 18.69 -22.96 -7.82
CA GLU A 50 19.16 -22.31 -9.05
C GLU A 50 19.24 -20.79 -8.75
N PRO A 51 20.35 -20.11 -9.08
CA PRO A 51 20.50 -18.70 -8.76
C PRO A 51 19.25 -17.95 -9.27
N SER A 52 18.52 -17.37 -8.36
CA SER A 52 17.23 -16.73 -8.68
C SER A 52 17.49 -15.69 -9.76
N LYS A 53 16.87 -15.88 -10.92
CA LYS A 53 16.97 -14.96 -12.05
C LYS A 53 16.52 -13.58 -11.59
N PHE A 54 17.43 -12.60 -11.60
CA PHE A 54 17.20 -11.28 -11.04
C PHE A 54 15.94 -10.64 -11.65
N GLY A 55 14.99 -10.32 -10.81
CA GLY A 55 13.74 -9.67 -11.20
C GLY A 55 12.65 -10.57 -11.75
N ALA A 56 12.83 -11.89 -11.83
CA ALA A 56 11.80 -12.83 -12.32
C ALA A 56 10.47 -12.69 -11.56
N ASP A 57 10.54 -12.30 -10.30
CA ASP A 57 9.42 -12.12 -9.37
C ASP A 57 8.96 -10.66 -9.23
N TRP A 58 9.36 -9.75 -10.12
CA TRP A 58 9.11 -8.31 -10.00
C TRP A 58 7.65 -7.92 -9.68
N GLN A 59 6.69 -8.74 -10.10
CA GLN A 59 5.26 -8.52 -9.85
C GLN A 59 4.88 -8.68 -8.36
N SER A 60 5.68 -9.45 -7.62
CA SER A 60 5.51 -9.64 -6.17
C SER A 60 6.19 -8.55 -5.33
N TRP A 61 6.94 -7.64 -5.96
CA TRP A 61 7.66 -6.61 -5.22
C TRP A 61 6.73 -5.59 -4.57
N HIS A 62 6.94 -5.36 -3.29
CA HIS A 62 6.16 -4.45 -2.46
C HIS A 62 7.00 -3.32 -1.92
N ALA A 63 6.44 -2.10 -1.98
CA ALA A 63 7.08 -0.91 -1.42
C ALA A 63 7.18 -0.98 0.12
N ASN A 64 6.19 -1.61 0.77
CA ASN A 64 6.05 -1.68 2.24
C ASN A 64 6.13 -0.28 2.88
N THR A 65 5.39 0.68 2.31
CA THR A 65 5.38 2.07 2.76
C THR A 65 4.88 2.19 4.20
N ASN A 66 5.53 3.08 4.95
CA ASN A 66 5.12 3.49 6.29
C ASN A 66 5.26 5.01 6.42
N VAL A 67 4.17 5.74 6.22
CA VAL A 67 4.18 7.22 6.28
C VAL A 67 4.46 7.79 7.68
N THR A 68 4.53 6.94 8.70
CA THR A 68 4.93 7.35 10.06
C THR A 68 6.44 7.22 10.28
N ASP A 69 7.17 6.56 9.38
CA ASP A 69 8.63 6.54 9.36
C ASP A 69 9.16 7.88 8.81
N MET A 70 9.22 8.88 9.69
CA MET A 70 9.60 10.23 9.34
C MET A 70 10.97 10.33 8.65
N PRO A 71 12.03 9.63 9.12
CA PRO A 71 13.31 9.61 8.43
C PRO A 71 13.21 9.13 6.97
N SER A 72 12.43 8.08 6.71
CA SER A 72 12.20 7.57 5.35
C SER A 72 11.48 8.61 4.48
N VAL A 73 10.41 9.24 5.01
CA VAL A 73 9.67 10.28 4.28
C VAL A 73 10.53 11.50 3.98
N GLN A 74 11.40 11.93 4.92
CA GLN A 74 12.36 13.02 4.72
C GLN A 74 13.39 12.70 3.64
N ARG A 75 13.98 11.48 3.64
CA ARG A 75 14.89 11.04 2.57
C ARG A 75 14.18 10.98 1.23
N GLY A 76 12.94 10.49 1.21
CA GLY A 76 12.09 10.46 0.01
C GLY A 76 11.78 11.86 -0.54
N ALA A 77 11.54 12.85 0.32
CA ALA A 77 11.37 14.25 -0.07
C ALA A 77 12.62 14.79 -0.78
N ARG A 78 13.79 14.56 -0.20
CA ARG A 78 15.10 14.92 -0.83
C ARG A 78 15.26 14.22 -2.18
N ASN A 79 14.99 12.92 -2.26
CA ASN A 79 15.11 12.16 -3.49
C ASN A 79 14.18 12.71 -4.59
N PHE A 80 12.93 13.04 -4.21
CA PHE A 80 11.94 13.64 -5.12
C PHE A 80 12.45 14.99 -5.67
N VAL A 81 12.92 15.88 -4.81
CA VAL A 81 13.45 17.19 -5.23
C VAL A 81 14.64 17.02 -6.16
N SER A 82 15.54 16.08 -5.87
CA SER A 82 16.77 15.89 -6.63
C SER A 82 16.57 15.20 -8.00
N TYR A 83 15.61 14.29 -8.12
CA TYR A 83 15.47 13.43 -9.31
C TYR A 83 14.15 13.57 -10.04
N CYS A 84 13.08 14.07 -9.39
CA CYS A 84 11.75 14.07 -9.96
C CYS A 84 11.19 15.47 -10.23
N LEU A 85 11.52 16.46 -9.38
CA LEU A 85 10.95 17.80 -9.41
C LEU A 85 11.24 18.55 -10.73
N GLY A 86 12.35 18.25 -11.39
CA GLY A 86 12.66 18.83 -12.70
C GLY A 86 11.57 18.59 -13.74
N CYS A 87 10.85 17.46 -13.63
CA CYS A 87 9.82 17.05 -14.59
C CYS A 87 8.41 16.94 -13.97
N HIS A 88 8.29 16.68 -12.68
CA HIS A 88 7.03 16.40 -12.00
C HIS A 88 6.77 17.37 -10.87
N GLY A 89 5.57 17.95 -10.82
CA GLY A 89 5.10 18.76 -9.70
C GLY A 89 4.33 17.95 -8.64
N LEU A 90 4.08 18.63 -7.52
CA LEU A 90 3.15 18.22 -6.45
C LEU A 90 2.17 19.38 -6.23
N LYS A 91 1.29 19.61 -7.19
CA LYS A 91 0.46 20.84 -7.30
C LYS A 91 -0.53 21.07 -6.14
N TYR A 92 -0.78 20.06 -5.31
CA TYR A 92 -1.63 20.19 -4.13
C TYR A 92 -0.83 20.27 -2.82
N GLN A 93 0.51 20.21 -2.88
CA GLN A 93 1.40 20.31 -1.74
C GLN A 93 2.13 21.67 -1.73
N ARG A 94 2.15 22.35 -0.60
CA ARG A 94 2.93 23.58 -0.41
C ARG A 94 4.25 23.26 0.28
N TRP A 95 5.29 24.05 -0.02
CA TRP A 95 6.59 23.93 0.66
C TRP A 95 6.47 24.11 2.18
N SER A 96 5.69 25.12 2.63
CA SER A 96 5.46 25.36 4.05
C SER A 96 4.78 24.17 4.75
N ARG A 97 3.82 23.53 4.09
CA ARG A 97 3.16 22.34 4.61
C ARG A 97 4.13 21.16 4.70
N LEU A 98 4.95 20.98 3.68
CA LEU A 98 5.99 19.95 3.66
C LEU A 98 6.95 20.13 4.85
N GLY A 99 7.45 21.36 5.07
CA GLY A 99 8.33 21.69 6.20
C GLY A 99 7.69 21.38 7.55
N THR A 100 6.43 21.79 7.75
CA THR A 100 5.71 21.56 9.00
C THR A 100 5.48 20.08 9.26
N ASP A 101 4.94 19.36 8.28
CA ASP A 101 4.58 17.94 8.44
C ASP A 101 5.83 17.04 8.59
N LEU A 102 6.93 17.37 7.91
CA LEU A 102 8.18 16.62 8.00
C LEU A 102 9.13 17.15 9.08
N THR A 103 8.71 18.13 9.89
CA THR A 103 9.53 18.73 10.94
C THR A 103 10.89 19.26 10.44
N ILE A 104 10.91 19.82 9.21
CA ILE A 104 12.09 20.43 8.60
C ILE A 104 12.06 21.93 8.93
N PRO A 105 13.11 22.46 9.60
CA PRO A 105 13.23 23.90 9.86
C PRO A 105 13.12 24.72 8.56
N ALA A 106 12.45 25.88 8.64
CA ALA A 106 12.17 26.69 7.46
C ALA A 106 13.43 27.18 6.74
N ASP A 107 14.49 27.51 7.48
CA ASP A 107 15.79 27.89 6.96
C ASP A 107 16.47 26.75 6.21
N LEU A 108 16.41 25.52 6.74
CA LEU A 108 16.94 24.33 6.10
C LEU A 108 16.11 23.97 4.85
N LEU A 109 14.78 24.05 4.95
CA LEU A 109 13.90 23.81 3.82
C LEU A 109 14.21 24.78 2.66
N GLN A 110 14.37 26.07 2.99
CA GLN A 110 14.65 27.11 2.01
C GLN A 110 16.04 26.94 1.37
N LYS A 111 17.02 26.53 2.14
CA LYS A 111 18.41 26.40 1.68
C LYS A 111 18.63 25.13 0.85
N GLU A 112 18.04 23.98 1.25
CA GLU A 112 18.42 22.68 0.73
C GLU A 112 17.40 22.07 -0.24
N LEU A 113 16.11 22.45 -0.13
CA LEU A 113 15.05 21.82 -0.92
C LEU A 113 14.32 22.79 -1.85
N LEU A 114 14.25 24.08 -1.50
CA LEU A 114 13.49 25.05 -2.27
C LEU A 114 14.24 25.44 -3.54
N PRO A 115 13.63 25.34 -4.75
CA PRO A 115 14.24 25.85 -5.97
C PRO A 115 14.50 27.37 -5.90
N PRO A 116 15.54 27.88 -6.56
CA PRO A 116 15.81 29.31 -6.64
C PRO A 116 14.59 30.08 -7.18
N GLY A 117 14.19 31.14 -6.47
CA GLY A 117 13.05 31.99 -6.84
C GLY A 117 11.68 31.54 -6.27
N ASP A 118 11.58 30.35 -5.73
CA ASP A 118 10.38 29.87 -5.06
C ASP A 118 10.24 30.46 -3.64
N LYS A 119 8.99 30.46 -3.13
CA LYS A 119 8.67 30.89 -1.77
C LYS A 119 8.06 29.72 -0.99
N LEU A 120 8.24 29.71 0.32
CA LEU A 120 7.64 28.69 1.19
C LEU A 120 6.11 28.57 1.05
N THR A 121 5.44 29.65 0.67
CA THR A 121 3.99 29.67 0.44
C THR A 121 3.56 29.08 -0.90
N ASN A 122 4.50 28.89 -1.84
CA ASN A 122 4.19 28.33 -3.15
C ASN A 122 3.82 26.85 -3.08
N TYR A 123 3.01 26.41 -4.04
CA TYR A 123 2.86 24.97 -4.33
C TYR A 123 4.13 24.46 -5.02
N ILE A 124 4.36 23.16 -4.89
CA ILE A 124 5.52 22.50 -5.46
C ILE A 124 5.25 22.25 -6.96
N HIS A 125 5.75 23.11 -7.81
CA HIS A 125 5.62 23.02 -9.26
C HIS A 125 6.91 22.53 -9.89
N THR A 126 6.78 21.81 -11.01
CA THR A 126 7.94 21.52 -11.86
C THR A 126 8.45 22.79 -12.53
N SER A 127 9.74 22.83 -12.79
CA SER A 127 10.37 23.90 -13.59
C SER A 127 10.20 23.68 -15.11
N MET A 128 9.77 22.50 -15.54
CA MET A 128 9.58 22.16 -16.97
C MET A 128 8.31 22.79 -17.52
N PRO A 129 8.39 23.67 -18.54
CA PRO A 129 7.21 24.19 -19.21
C PRO A 129 6.45 23.09 -19.94
N ALA A 130 5.10 23.10 -19.86
CA ALA A 130 4.27 22.06 -20.46
C ALA A 130 4.48 21.92 -21.97
N LYS A 131 4.65 23.05 -22.69
CA LYS A 131 4.89 23.08 -24.12
C LYS A 131 6.20 22.38 -24.53
N ASP A 132 7.26 22.61 -23.74
CA ASP A 132 8.56 21.99 -24.00
C ASP A 132 8.51 20.50 -23.71
N ALA A 133 7.81 20.10 -22.61
CA ALA A 133 7.57 18.71 -22.28
C ALA A 133 6.81 17.95 -23.38
N GLU A 134 5.79 18.56 -23.98
CA GLU A 134 5.07 17.99 -25.12
C GLU A 134 5.98 17.81 -26.34
N THR A 135 6.86 18.77 -26.60
CA THR A 135 7.83 18.71 -27.72
C THR A 135 8.84 17.59 -27.52
N TRP A 136 9.34 17.41 -26.28
CA TRP A 136 10.41 16.45 -25.98
C TRP A 136 9.92 15.02 -25.77
N PHE A 137 8.73 14.85 -25.18
CA PHE A 137 8.22 13.54 -24.73
C PHE A 137 6.87 13.15 -25.38
N GLY A 138 6.32 13.99 -26.26
CA GLY A 138 5.00 13.77 -26.84
C GLY A 138 3.84 14.04 -25.90
N LYS A 139 4.11 14.30 -24.61
CA LYS A 139 3.12 14.67 -23.59
C LYS A 139 3.77 15.24 -22.34
N THR A 140 3.04 16.09 -21.63
CA THR A 140 3.48 16.64 -20.34
C THR A 140 3.56 15.54 -19.28
N PRO A 141 4.66 15.46 -18.50
CA PRO A 141 4.76 14.58 -17.33
C PRO A 141 3.62 14.88 -16.34
N PRO A 142 2.94 13.84 -15.81
CA PRO A 142 1.85 14.06 -14.88
C PRO A 142 2.34 14.58 -13.54
N ASP A 143 1.48 15.33 -12.87
CA ASP A 143 1.65 15.69 -11.45
C ASP A 143 1.60 14.43 -10.57
N LEU A 144 2.51 14.32 -9.60
CA LEU A 144 2.63 13.13 -8.77
C LEU A 144 1.92 13.22 -7.41
N THR A 145 1.26 14.34 -7.09
CA THR A 145 0.62 14.53 -5.77
C THR A 145 -0.29 13.35 -5.38
N LEU A 146 -1.16 12.92 -6.29
CA LEU A 146 -2.14 11.85 -6.02
C LEU A 146 -1.78 10.51 -6.64
N MET A 147 -0.58 10.36 -7.20
CA MET A 147 -0.23 9.19 -7.99
C MET A 147 -0.18 7.92 -7.15
N ALA A 148 0.37 7.98 -5.93
CA ALA A 148 0.42 6.83 -5.03
C ALA A 148 -0.99 6.39 -4.59
N ARG A 149 -1.91 7.33 -4.42
CA ARG A 149 -3.31 7.01 -4.12
C ARG A 149 -4.07 6.43 -5.33
N ALA A 150 -3.78 6.92 -6.54
CA ALA A 150 -4.47 6.51 -7.76
C ALA A 150 -4.00 5.15 -8.29
N ARG A 151 -2.70 4.87 -8.21
CA ARG A 151 -2.08 3.65 -8.75
C ARG A 151 -1.65 2.64 -7.69
N GLY A 152 -1.47 3.08 -6.47
CA GLY A 152 -0.92 2.32 -5.36
C GLY A 152 0.60 2.45 -5.24
N PRO A 153 1.15 2.42 -4.00
CA PRO A 153 2.59 2.49 -3.76
C PRO A 153 3.38 1.36 -4.43
N ASN A 154 2.85 0.14 -4.44
CA ASN A 154 3.51 -1.01 -5.08
C ASN A 154 3.66 -0.82 -6.59
N TYR A 155 2.67 -0.19 -7.24
CA TYR A 155 2.77 0.15 -8.66
C TYR A 155 3.95 1.08 -8.92
N LEU A 156 4.11 2.15 -8.12
CA LEU A 156 5.19 3.12 -8.28
C LEU A 156 6.55 2.48 -8.02
N TYR A 157 6.63 1.64 -6.99
CA TYR A 157 7.85 0.91 -6.64
C TYR A 157 8.29 -0.03 -7.77
N GLN A 158 7.37 -0.84 -8.28
CA GLN A 158 7.62 -1.72 -9.42
C GLN A 158 8.01 -0.91 -10.66
N TYR A 159 7.27 0.18 -10.94
CA TYR A 159 7.55 1.05 -12.08
C TYR A 159 8.99 1.60 -12.04
N LEU A 160 9.43 2.17 -10.93
CA LEU A 160 10.76 2.75 -10.79
C LEU A 160 11.88 1.68 -10.87
N LYS A 161 11.58 0.43 -10.58
CA LYS A 161 12.56 -0.66 -10.57
C LYS A 161 12.61 -1.53 -11.83
N THR A 162 11.65 -1.38 -12.74
CA THR A 162 11.50 -2.28 -13.90
C THR A 162 11.81 -1.64 -15.25
N PHE A 163 12.55 -0.53 -15.27
CA PHE A 163 13.12 0.01 -16.50
C PHE A 163 14.19 -0.92 -17.05
N TYR A 164 14.30 -1.02 -18.36
CA TYR A 164 15.34 -1.76 -19.09
C TYR A 164 15.68 -1.09 -20.40
N VAL A 165 16.89 -1.35 -20.92
CA VAL A 165 17.36 -0.83 -22.20
C VAL A 165 16.58 -1.49 -23.34
N ASP A 166 15.95 -0.67 -24.16
CA ASP A 166 15.27 -1.06 -25.39
C ASP A 166 15.63 -0.06 -26.50
N PRO A 167 16.58 -0.37 -27.39
CA PRO A 167 16.99 0.54 -28.48
C PRO A 167 15.90 0.83 -29.49
N SER A 168 14.82 0.05 -29.52
CA SER A 168 13.67 0.29 -30.42
C SER A 168 12.81 1.48 -29.99
N ARG A 169 12.97 1.95 -28.75
CA ARG A 169 12.22 3.06 -28.18
C ARG A 169 12.94 4.39 -28.42
N GLN A 170 12.17 5.46 -28.58
CA GLN A 170 12.73 6.81 -28.76
C GLN A 170 13.63 7.25 -27.58
N THR A 171 13.29 6.84 -26.36
CA THR A 171 14.05 7.13 -25.14
C THR A 171 15.17 6.14 -24.87
N GLY A 172 15.32 5.09 -25.71
CA GLY A 172 16.31 4.02 -25.53
C GLY A 172 15.95 3.03 -24.40
N VAL A 173 14.78 3.17 -23.76
CA VAL A 173 14.34 2.33 -22.65
C VAL A 173 12.86 2.01 -22.73
N ASP A 174 12.48 0.89 -22.12
CA ASP A 174 11.07 0.54 -21.86
C ASP A 174 10.93 0.06 -20.41
N ASN A 175 9.71 -0.29 -20.02
CA ASN A 175 9.38 -0.61 -18.63
C ASN A 175 8.41 -1.80 -18.55
N LEU A 176 8.69 -2.80 -17.71
CA LEU A 176 7.83 -3.97 -17.57
C LEU A 176 6.45 -3.62 -16.96
N ARG A 177 6.42 -2.67 -16.02
CA ARG A 177 5.17 -2.29 -15.35
C ARG A 177 4.27 -1.42 -16.21
N PHE A 178 4.88 -0.62 -17.09
CA PHE A 178 4.18 0.24 -18.03
C PHE A 178 4.85 0.18 -19.41
N PRO A 179 4.58 -0.88 -20.17
CA PRO A 179 5.17 -1.06 -21.50
C PRO A 179 4.87 0.10 -22.46
N SER A 180 5.79 0.35 -23.35
CA SER A 180 5.74 1.48 -24.30
C SER A 180 5.79 2.84 -23.61
N THR A 181 6.55 2.93 -22.52
CA THR A 181 6.75 4.21 -21.81
C THR A 181 7.51 5.20 -22.70
N ALA A 182 7.01 6.44 -22.77
CA ALA A 182 7.69 7.53 -23.46
C ALA A 182 8.70 8.28 -22.53
N ARG A 183 9.01 7.73 -21.35
CA ARG A 183 9.83 8.40 -20.34
C ARG A 183 11.22 7.78 -20.28
N PRO A 184 12.27 8.63 -20.13
CA PRO A 184 13.61 8.13 -19.87
C PRO A 184 13.70 7.49 -18.49
N ASP A 185 14.65 6.59 -18.30
CA ASP A 185 15.05 6.11 -16.97
C ASP A 185 15.99 7.14 -16.31
N VAL A 186 15.40 8.03 -15.53
CA VAL A 186 16.16 9.10 -14.82
C VAL A 186 16.97 8.56 -13.65
N LEU A 187 16.78 7.33 -13.24
CA LEU A 187 17.48 6.69 -12.12
C LEU A 187 18.56 5.71 -12.60
N SER A 188 18.82 5.61 -13.91
CA SER A 188 19.80 4.67 -14.48
C SER A 188 21.23 4.87 -13.95
N GLU A 189 21.63 6.10 -13.60
CA GLU A 189 22.91 6.36 -12.93
C GLU A 189 22.98 5.67 -11.56
N LEU A 190 21.87 5.61 -10.84
CA LEU A 190 21.79 4.99 -9.52
C LEU A 190 21.63 3.46 -9.60
N SER A 191 20.72 2.98 -10.45
CA SER A 191 20.37 1.57 -10.58
C SER A 191 21.30 0.76 -11.48
N GLY A 192 22.08 1.43 -12.33
CA GLY A 192 22.73 0.78 -13.46
C GLY A 192 21.80 0.53 -14.64
N MET A 193 22.40 0.06 -15.73
CA MET A 193 21.68 -0.30 -16.96
C MET A 193 21.47 -1.80 -17.01
N LYS A 194 20.26 -2.23 -17.35
CA LYS A 194 19.89 -3.63 -17.44
C LYS A 194 19.08 -3.91 -18.70
N ARG A 195 19.20 -5.13 -19.22
CA ARG A 195 18.42 -5.65 -20.33
C ARG A 195 17.35 -6.62 -19.78
N ALA A 196 16.15 -6.56 -20.32
CA ALA A 196 15.13 -7.57 -20.08
C ALA A 196 15.34 -8.76 -21.02
N VAL A 197 15.37 -9.96 -20.47
CA VAL A 197 15.41 -11.23 -21.22
C VAL A 197 14.00 -11.78 -21.25
N PHE A 198 13.52 -12.13 -22.44
CA PHE A 198 12.21 -12.74 -22.66
C PHE A 198 12.38 -14.15 -23.16
N ARG A 199 11.46 -15.02 -22.80
CA ARG A 199 11.37 -16.39 -23.30
C ARG A 199 10.05 -16.59 -24.05
N ASP A 200 10.09 -17.35 -25.14
CA ASP A 200 8.88 -17.74 -25.85
C ASP A 200 8.19 -18.89 -25.12
N VAL A 201 6.91 -18.70 -24.83
CA VAL A 201 6.05 -19.73 -24.25
C VAL A 201 4.83 -19.94 -25.14
N MET A 202 4.37 -21.20 -25.19
CA MET A 202 3.11 -21.53 -25.87
C MET A 202 1.97 -21.25 -24.90
N ALA A 203 1.19 -20.21 -25.16
CA ALA A 203 -0.03 -19.88 -24.40
C ALA A 203 -1.27 -20.32 -25.19
N LYS A 204 -2.35 -20.68 -24.48
CA LYS A 204 -3.66 -20.88 -25.11
C LYS A 204 -4.30 -19.51 -25.33
N GLY A 205 -4.47 -19.13 -26.60
CA GLY A 205 -5.22 -17.94 -26.99
C GLY A 205 -6.74 -18.12 -26.87
N GLU A 206 -7.49 -17.04 -27.07
CA GLU A 206 -8.96 -17.08 -27.18
C GLU A 206 -9.33 -18.03 -28.35
N GLY A 207 -10.15 -19.04 -28.05
CA GLY A 207 -10.52 -20.08 -29.03
C GLY A 207 -9.70 -21.38 -28.95
N GLY A 208 -8.78 -21.53 -27.98
CA GLY A 208 -8.02 -22.76 -27.71
C GLY A 208 -6.82 -22.99 -28.65
N GLN A 209 -6.49 -22.03 -29.51
CA GLN A 209 -5.30 -22.08 -30.37
C GLN A 209 -4.04 -21.77 -29.54
N SER A 210 -2.93 -22.47 -29.89
CA SER A 210 -1.63 -22.20 -29.26
C SER A 210 -1.01 -20.96 -29.93
N VAL A 211 -0.72 -19.93 -29.13
CA VAL A 211 -0.10 -18.68 -29.57
C VAL A 211 1.26 -18.56 -28.91
N HIS A 212 2.29 -18.18 -29.70
CA HIS A 212 3.60 -17.81 -29.15
C HIS A 212 3.46 -16.50 -28.38
N GLN A 213 3.82 -16.51 -27.11
CA GLN A 213 3.82 -15.33 -26.25
C GLN A 213 5.21 -15.15 -25.64
N GLN A 214 5.75 -13.93 -25.76
CA GLN A 214 6.98 -13.55 -25.08
C GLN A 214 6.66 -13.19 -23.62
N VAL A 215 7.25 -13.94 -22.70
CA VAL A 215 7.12 -13.70 -21.25
C VAL A 215 8.48 -13.30 -20.70
N PHE A 216 8.48 -12.27 -19.87
CA PHE A 216 9.68 -11.83 -19.17
C PHE A 216 10.25 -12.96 -18.32
N ASP A 217 11.56 -13.16 -18.41
CA ASP A 217 12.27 -14.20 -17.68
C ASP A 217 13.13 -13.61 -16.55
N HIS A 218 14.05 -12.69 -16.88
CA HIS A 218 14.90 -12.02 -15.90
C HIS A 218 15.56 -10.76 -16.47
N PHE A 219 16.25 -10.01 -15.60
CA PHE A 219 17.13 -8.92 -16.01
C PHE A 219 18.59 -9.39 -16.06
N GLU A 220 19.31 -8.93 -17.08
CA GLU A 220 20.76 -8.98 -17.15
C GLU A 220 21.35 -7.59 -16.93
N THR A 221 22.34 -7.48 -16.05
CA THR A 221 23.03 -6.23 -15.81
C THR A 221 24.01 -5.95 -16.97
N LEU A 222 23.82 -4.80 -17.65
CA LEU A 222 24.71 -4.33 -18.71
C LEU A 222 25.84 -3.43 -18.15
N ALA A 223 25.50 -2.58 -17.18
CA ALA A 223 26.46 -1.73 -16.48
C ALA A 223 25.98 -1.52 -15.04
N PRO A 224 26.89 -1.60 -14.05
CA PRO A 224 26.52 -1.36 -12.66
C PRO A 224 26.14 0.10 -12.44
N GLY A 225 25.25 0.35 -11.48
CA GLY A 225 24.92 1.68 -11.01
C GLY A 225 25.90 2.19 -9.93
N ARG A 226 25.65 3.42 -9.49
CA ARG A 226 26.39 4.03 -8.38
C ARG A 226 26.00 3.41 -7.03
N LEU A 227 24.77 2.91 -6.91
CA LEU A 227 24.26 2.26 -5.72
C LEU A 227 24.26 0.73 -5.90
N SER A 228 24.49 0.03 -4.81
CA SER A 228 24.20 -1.42 -4.75
C SER A 228 22.70 -1.67 -4.86
N ASP A 229 22.29 -2.90 -5.16
CA ASP A 229 20.89 -3.27 -5.28
C ASP A 229 20.08 -2.96 -4.01
N SER A 230 20.66 -3.17 -2.83
CA SER A 230 20.02 -2.88 -1.54
C SER A 230 19.89 -1.38 -1.26
N GLU A 231 20.90 -0.59 -1.62
CA GLU A 231 20.87 0.87 -1.49
C GLU A 231 19.86 1.49 -2.45
N TYR A 232 19.83 1.00 -3.70
CA TYR A 232 18.84 1.42 -4.67
C TYR A 232 17.42 1.04 -4.26
N ASP A 233 17.24 -0.16 -3.70
CA ASP A 233 15.96 -0.58 -3.13
C ASP A 233 15.49 0.36 -2.02
N GLY A 234 16.37 0.71 -1.09
CA GLY A 234 16.10 1.69 -0.04
C GLY A 234 15.77 3.08 -0.58
N PHE A 235 16.50 3.55 -1.59
CA PHE A 235 16.25 4.83 -2.26
C PHE A 235 14.85 4.88 -2.89
N VAL A 236 14.44 3.83 -3.61
CA VAL A 236 13.12 3.75 -4.24
C VAL A 236 12.01 3.63 -3.19
N ARG A 237 12.22 2.84 -2.13
CA ARG A 237 11.25 2.74 -1.00
C ARG A 237 11.01 4.08 -0.34
N ASP A 238 12.06 4.81 0.01
CA ASP A 238 11.97 6.14 0.62
C ASP A 238 11.21 7.10 -0.30
N THR A 239 11.53 7.10 -1.60
CA THR A 239 10.87 7.94 -2.60
C THR A 239 9.37 7.63 -2.72
N VAL A 240 9.02 6.34 -2.78
CA VAL A 240 7.62 5.90 -2.86
C VAL A 240 6.88 6.17 -1.54
N ASN A 241 7.56 6.02 -0.39
CA ASN A 241 6.99 6.34 0.92
C ASN A 241 6.64 7.83 1.03
N PHE A 242 7.51 8.71 0.52
CA PHE A 242 7.22 10.13 0.40
C PHE A 242 6.03 10.42 -0.50
N LEU A 243 5.93 9.79 -1.68
CA LEU A 243 4.78 9.96 -2.58
C LEU A 243 3.48 9.42 -1.97
N ASP A 244 3.54 8.36 -1.17
CA ASP A 244 2.39 7.85 -0.41
C ASP A 244 1.94 8.86 0.65
N TYR A 245 2.88 9.43 1.42
CA TYR A 245 2.60 10.53 2.35
C TYR A 245 1.96 11.72 1.62
N VAL A 246 2.54 12.21 0.52
CA VAL A 246 2.03 13.37 -0.22
C VAL A 246 0.62 13.14 -0.74
N SER A 247 0.32 11.91 -1.14
CA SER A 247 -1.00 11.56 -1.69
C SER A 247 -2.12 11.55 -0.65
N GLU A 248 -1.78 11.38 0.64
CA GLU A 248 -2.70 11.44 1.77
C GLU A 248 -1.95 11.84 3.07
N PRO A 249 -1.62 13.14 3.28
CA PRO A 249 -0.87 13.57 4.46
C PRO A 249 -1.59 13.29 5.80
N ALA A 250 -2.92 13.18 5.77
CA ALA A 250 -3.73 12.84 6.95
C ALA A 250 -3.84 11.32 7.24
N GLN A 251 -3.17 10.47 6.46
CA GLN A 251 -3.34 9.00 6.52
C GLN A 251 -3.06 8.44 7.93
N ALA A 252 -1.99 8.86 8.57
CA ALA A 252 -1.62 8.41 9.92
C ALA A 252 -2.68 8.83 10.95
N ALA A 253 -3.09 10.09 10.94
CA ALA A 253 -4.12 10.60 11.84
C ALA A 253 -5.47 9.93 11.61
N ARG A 254 -5.87 9.72 10.35
CA ARG A 254 -7.10 9.02 9.99
C ARG A 254 -7.11 7.58 10.49
N ARG A 255 -6.00 6.86 10.35
CA ARG A 255 -5.89 5.47 10.85
C ARG A 255 -6.00 5.41 12.38
N ALA A 256 -5.32 6.30 13.09
CA ALA A 256 -5.42 6.38 14.56
C ALA A 256 -6.84 6.71 15.02
N LEU A 257 -7.49 7.72 14.41
CA LEU A 257 -8.88 8.07 14.70
C LEU A 257 -9.85 6.93 14.37
N GLY A 258 -9.60 6.20 13.28
CA GLY A 258 -10.42 5.09 12.84
C GLY A 258 -10.59 3.99 13.89
N VAL A 259 -9.56 3.70 14.66
CA VAL A 259 -9.64 2.71 15.77
C VAL A 259 -10.67 3.17 16.81
N TRP A 260 -10.62 4.43 17.24
CA TRP A 260 -11.57 4.99 18.19
C TRP A 260 -13.01 5.02 17.66
N VAL A 261 -13.18 5.35 16.39
CA VAL A 261 -14.49 5.32 15.71
C VAL A 261 -15.08 3.91 15.71
N VAL A 262 -14.26 2.89 15.36
CA VAL A 262 -14.72 1.49 15.37
C VAL A 262 -15.10 1.05 16.79
N LEU A 263 -14.30 1.36 17.79
CA LEU A 263 -14.62 1.04 19.19
C LEU A 263 -15.93 1.71 19.63
N PHE A 264 -16.10 2.99 19.33
CA PHE A 264 -17.35 3.71 19.61
C PHE A 264 -18.56 3.03 18.95
N LEU A 265 -18.45 2.70 17.65
CA LEU A 265 -19.53 2.04 16.93
C LEU A 265 -19.86 0.66 17.48
N LEU A 266 -18.90 -0.11 17.94
CA LEU A 266 -19.15 -1.41 18.59
C LEU A 266 -19.95 -1.24 19.89
N VAL A 267 -19.55 -0.28 20.75
CA VAL A 267 -20.28 0.00 22.00
C VAL A 267 -21.68 0.53 21.69
N PHE A 268 -21.80 1.47 20.74
CA PHE A 268 -23.07 2.02 20.32
C PHE A 268 -24.04 0.95 19.77
N THR A 269 -23.52 0.08 18.89
CA THR A 269 -24.30 -1.02 18.31
C THR A 269 -24.77 -2.00 19.40
N TRP A 270 -23.90 -2.32 20.37
CA TRP A 270 -24.25 -3.17 21.48
C TRP A 270 -25.37 -2.57 22.34
N LEU A 271 -25.27 -1.28 22.68
CA LEU A 271 -26.33 -0.57 23.42
C LEU A 271 -27.62 -0.50 22.62
N ALA A 272 -27.58 -0.19 21.34
CA ALA A 272 -28.74 -0.15 20.46
C ALA A 272 -29.42 -1.54 20.37
N TRP A 273 -28.60 -2.61 20.33
CA TRP A 273 -29.11 -3.98 20.37
C TRP A 273 -29.80 -4.32 21.68
N LEU A 274 -29.25 -3.86 22.82
CA LEU A 274 -29.90 -4.04 24.14
C LEU A 274 -31.25 -3.31 24.18
N VAL A 275 -31.29 -2.07 23.72
CA VAL A 275 -32.53 -1.28 23.64
C VAL A 275 -33.55 -1.98 22.72
N LYS A 276 -33.15 -2.38 21.53
CA LYS A 276 -34.00 -3.16 20.63
C LYS A 276 -34.58 -4.40 21.33
N ARG A 277 -33.71 -5.19 21.98
CA ARG A 277 -34.11 -6.40 22.69
C ARG A 277 -35.16 -6.13 23.78
N GLU A 278 -35.02 -4.98 24.46
CA GLU A 278 -35.99 -4.59 25.48
C GLU A 278 -37.33 -4.22 24.90
N TYR A 279 -37.36 -3.37 23.88
CA TYR A 279 -38.64 -2.94 23.23
C TYR A 279 -39.34 -4.06 22.48
N TRP A 280 -38.65 -5.09 22.07
CA TRP A 280 -39.27 -6.21 21.31
C TRP A 280 -39.70 -7.39 22.18
N LYS A 281 -39.55 -7.30 23.50
CA LYS A 281 -39.99 -8.36 24.42
C LYS A 281 -41.51 -8.61 24.39
N ASP A 282 -42.29 -7.56 24.16
CA ASP A 282 -43.74 -7.58 24.25
C ASP A 282 -44.41 -7.77 22.88
N VAL A 283 -43.63 -7.95 21.81
CA VAL A 283 -44.14 -8.07 20.43
C VAL A 283 -44.33 -9.54 20.01
N HIS A 284 -43.91 -10.51 20.84
CA HIS A 284 -44.01 -11.95 20.57
C HIS A 284 -44.82 -12.67 21.66
#